data_9cb91e1a7c6710dec5a6ebbb57ea33a7
#
_entry.id   9cb91e1a7c6710dec5a6ebbb57ea33a7
#
_cell.length_a   1.000
_cell.length_b   1.000
_cell.length_c   1.000
_cell.angle_alpha   90.00
_cell.angle_beta   90.00
_cell.angle_gamma   90.00
#
_symmetry.space_group_name_H-M   'P 1'
#
loop_
_entity.id
_entity.type
_entity.pdbx_description
1 polymer ?
#
loop_
_entity_poly.entity_id
_entity_poly.type
_entity_poly.pdbx_seq_one_letter_code
_entity_poly.pdbx_strand_id
1 'polypeptide(L)'
;RRGDGYWAQQAAITTDDTAAALKEVYFEINRLRDEPPAEEELRAIQNYMAGVFTLRNSTRQGIINVLNQVDLHGLDDSYLTEYVSRIYALTPQEISRVTTLYLRPEDMTLAVVGDRARIGEEMAKYIDPQQ
;
A
#
# COMPACT_ATOMS: atom_id res chain seq x y z
N ARG A 1 14.30 7.23 -3.64
CA ARG A 1 14.97 6.32 -4.56
C ARG A 1 14.93 6.88 -5.96
N ARG A 2 16.07 6.87 -6.65
CA ARG A 2 16.14 7.07 -8.09
C ARG A 2 16.03 5.69 -8.74
N GLY A 3 14.90 5.31 -9.23
CA GLY A 3 14.67 4.01 -9.87
C GLY A 3 13.25 3.50 -9.62
N ASP A 4 12.99 2.29 -10.04
CA ASP A 4 11.68 1.65 -9.89
C ASP A 4 11.29 1.53 -8.42
N GLY A 5 10.06 1.89 -8.12
CA GLY A 5 9.47 1.70 -6.80
C GLY A 5 9.05 0.24 -6.59
N TYR A 6 8.74 -0.09 -5.34
CA TYR A 6 8.05 -1.33 -5.01
C TYR A 6 6.90 -1.02 -4.05
N TRP A 7 5.87 -1.84 -4.14
CA TRP A 7 4.83 -1.89 -3.12
C TRP A 7 5.15 -3.03 -2.15
N ALA A 8 4.91 -2.84 -0.88
CA ALA A 8 5.10 -3.88 0.12
C ALA A 8 4.02 -3.79 1.20
N GLN A 9 3.43 -4.94 1.52
CA GLN A 9 2.61 -5.13 2.71
C GLN A 9 3.46 -5.79 3.79
N GLN A 10 3.46 -5.21 4.97
CA GLN A 10 4.15 -5.76 6.14
C GLN A 10 3.17 -5.86 7.30
N ALA A 11 3.18 -7.00 7.98
CA ALA A 11 2.37 -7.25 9.15
C ALA A 11 3.15 -8.03 10.21
N ALA A 12 2.90 -7.72 11.49
CA ALA A 12 3.30 -8.54 12.62
C ALA A 12 2.08 -9.33 13.09
N ILE A 13 2.18 -10.66 13.07
CA ILE A 13 1.05 -11.56 13.28
C ILE A 13 1.44 -12.60 14.33
N THR A 14 0.51 -13.00 15.19
CA THR A 14 0.68 -14.14 16.09
C THR A 14 0.93 -15.41 15.27
N THR A 15 1.81 -16.28 15.75
CA THR A 15 2.24 -17.49 15.02
C THR A 15 1.06 -18.35 14.59
N ASP A 16 0.09 -18.52 15.47
CA ASP A 16 -1.08 -19.40 15.22
C ASP A 16 -2.07 -18.81 14.18
N ASP A 17 -2.06 -17.49 13.99
CA ASP A 17 -2.94 -16.80 13.05
C ASP A 17 -2.29 -16.49 11.70
N THR A 18 -1.03 -16.92 11.50
CA THR A 18 -0.24 -16.52 10.32
C THR A 18 -0.91 -16.89 9.00
N ALA A 19 -1.40 -18.13 8.87
CA ALA A 19 -2.06 -18.57 7.64
C ALA A 19 -3.40 -17.89 7.40
N ALA A 20 -4.20 -17.69 8.44
CA ALA A 20 -5.48 -17.00 8.35
C ALA A 20 -5.29 -15.54 7.92
N ALA A 21 -4.33 -14.84 8.55
CA ALA A 21 -4.03 -13.46 8.20
C ALA A 21 -3.48 -13.32 6.77
N LEU A 22 -2.62 -14.25 6.33
CA LEU A 22 -2.11 -14.23 4.96
C LEU A 22 -3.24 -14.44 3.94
N LYS A 23 -4.14 -15.37 4.20
CA LYS A 23 -5.32 -15.59 3.37
C LYS A 23 -6.17 -14.34 3.27
N GLU A 24 -6.37 -13.62 4.37
CA GLU A 24 -7.12 -12.37 4.41
C GLU A 24 -6.43 -11.26 3.59
N VAL A 25 -5.11 -11.14 3.68
CA VAL A 25 -4.34 -10.18 2.86
C VAL A 25 -4.56 -10.44 1.37
N TYR A 26 -4.44 -11.68 0.91
CA TYR A 26 -4.70 -12.02 -0.50
C TYR A 26 -6.16 -11.80 -0.90
N PHE A 27 -7.11 -12.11 -0.02
CA PHE A 27 -8.52 -11.86 -0.24
C PHE A 27 -8.79 -10.36 -0.45
N GLU A 28 -8.27 -9.50 0.43
CA GLU A 28 -8.47 -8.05 0.34
C GLU A 28 -7.80 -7.43 -0.90
N ILE A 29 -6.62 -7.92 -1.30
CA ILE A 29 -5.98 -7.48 -2.54
C ILE A 29 -6.86 -7.84 -3.75
N ASN A 30 -7.35 -9.07 -3.82
CA ASN A 30 -8.22 -9.49 -4.92
C ASN A 30 -9.56 -8.73 -4.91
N ARG A 31 -10.15 -8.54 -3.74
CA ARG A 31 -11.38 -7.74 -3.58
C ARG A 31 -11.21 -6.33 -4.13
N LEU A 32 -10.11 -5.64 -3.79
CA LEU A 32 -9.80 -4.30 -4.30
C LEU A 32 -9.57 -4.25 -5.82
N ARG A 33 -9.11 -5.35 -6.41
CA ARG A 33 -8.95 -5.47 -7.88
C ARG A 33 -10.30 -5.66 -8.58
N ASP A 34 -11.17 -6.46 -7.99
CA ASP A 34 -12.43 -6.91 -8.61
C ASP A 34 -13.58 -5.92 -8.33
N GLU A 35 -13.55 -5.24 -7.19
CA GLU A 35 -14.60 -4.35 -6.73
C GLU A 35 -14.04 -2.96 -6.39
N PRO A 36 -14.53 -1.89 -7.01
CA PRO A 36 -14.18 -0.54 -6.59
C PRO A 36 -14.57 -0.31 -5.12
N PRO A 37 -13.73 0.37 -4.32
CA PRO A 37 -14.08 0.69 -2.94
C PRO A 37 -15.33 1.58 -2.87
N ALA A 38 -16.07 1.49 -1.77
CA ALA A 38 -17.20 2.38 -1.54
C ALA A 38 -16.74 3.84 -1.49
N GLU A 39 -17.57 4.76 -2.01
CA GLU A 39 -17.23 6.20 -2.01
C GLU A 39 -16.99 6.76 -0.61
N GLU A 40 -17.73 6.28 0.38
CA GLU A 40 -17.55 6.68 1.78
C GLU A 40 -16.22 6.22 2.33
N GLU A 41 -15.82 4.98 2.05
CA GLU A 41 -14.53 4.42 2.45
C GLU A 41 -13.37 5.21 1.80
N LEU A 42 -13.46 5.44 0.49
CA LEU A 42 -12.47 6.24 -0.22
C LEU A 42 -12.38 7.67 0.36
N ARG A 43 -13.52 8.29 0.66
CA ARG A 43 -13.56 9.63 1.25
C ARG A 43 -12.90 9.69 2.61
N ALA A 44 -13.10 8.66 3.45
CA ALA A 44 -12.46 8.57 4.76
C ALA A 44 -10.93 8.49 4.62
N ILE A 45 -10.41 7.67 3.70
CA ILE A 45 -8.98 7.59 3.41
C ILE A 45 -8.43 8.88 2.82
N GLN A 46 -9.13 9.53 1.91
CA GLN A 46 -8.75 10.83 1.35
C GLN A 46 -8.59 11.89 2.46
N ASN A 47 -9.57 11.97 3.37
CA ASN A 47 -9.52 12.88 4.51
C ASN A 47 -8.31 12.58 5.41
N TYR A 48 -8.07 11.31 5.70
CA TYR A 48 -6.92 10.88 6.49
C TYR A 48 -5.59 11.28 5.83
N MET A 49 -5.42 10.99 4.53
CA MET A 49 -4.20 11.30 3.80
C MET A 49 -3.94 12.81 3.71
N ALA A 50 -4.97 13.60 3.42
CA ALA A 50 -4.89 15.05 3.38
C ALA A 50 -4.50 15.62 4.76
N GLY A 51 -5.11 15.11 5.84
CA GLY A 51 -4.79 15.51 7.20
C GLY A 51 -3.37 15.18 7.61
N VAL A 52 -2.91 13.96 7.32
CA VAL A 52 -1.53 13.51 7.59
C VAL A 52 -0.51 14.35 6.80
N PHE A 53 -0.78 14.63 5.52
CA PHE A 53 0.08 15.48 4.71
C PHE A 53 0.21 16.89 5.30
N THR A 54 -0.90 17.50 5.67
CA THR A 54 -0.93 18.83 6.27
C THR A 54 -0.17 18.85 7.61
N LEU A 55 -0.43 17.87 8.47
CA LEU A 55 0.21 17.77 9.78
C LEU A 55 1.73 17.56 9.66
N ARG A 56 2.17 16.66 8.77
CA ARG A 56 3.61 16.42 8.54
C ARG A 56 4.33 17.66 8.05
N ASN A 57 3.71 18.45 7.21
CA ASN A 57 4.29 19.65 6.61
C ASN A 57 4.08 20.92 7.45
N SER A 58 3.48 20.84 8.64
CA SER A 58 3.34 21.96 9.58
C SER A 58 4.60 22.23 10.40
N THR A 59 5.60 21.36 10.34
CA THR A 59 6.87 21.50 11.07
C THR A 59 8.02 21.86 10.13
N ARG A 60 9.06 22.52 10.66
CA ARG A 60 10.28 22.82 9.88
C ARG A 60 10.91 21.55 9.28
N GLN A 61 10.99 20.49 10.07
CA GLN A 61 11.57 19.23 9.62
C GLN A 61 10.72 18.58 8.53
N GLY A 62 9.38 18.64 8.66
CA GLY A 62 8.46 18.14 7.64
C GLY A 62 8.62 18.87 6.31
N ILE A 63 8.74 20.20 6.35
CA ILE A 63 9.00 21.01 5.15
C ILE A 63 10.35 20.62 4.50
N ILE A 64 11.41 20.50 5.29
CA ILE A 64 12.72 20.07 4.78
C ILE A 64 12.63 18.69 4.13
N ASN A 65 11.94 17.75 4.76
CA ASN A 65 11.80 16.37 4.25
C ASN A 65 11.06 16.35 2.90
N VAL A 66 9.97 17.09 2.76
CA VAL A 66 9.21 17.12 1.52
C VAL A 66 9.96 17.85 0.41
N LEU A 67 10.68 18.95 0.70
CA LEU A 67 11.53 19.62 -0.27
C LEU A 67 12.67 18.72 -0.75
N ASN A 68 13.29 17.97 0.15
CA ASN A 68 14.29 16.96 -0.23
C ASN A 68 13.71 15.88 -1.15
N GLN A 69 12.45 15.47 -0.96
CA GLN A 69 11.78 14.54 -1.87
C GLN A 69 11.56 15.17 -3.26
N VAL A 70 11.07 16.39 -3.30
CA VAL A 70 10.87 17.13 -4.55
C VAL A 70 12.18 17.24 -5.33
N ASP A 71 13.27 17.66 -4.67
CA ASP A 71 14.58 17.79 -5.29
C ASP A 71 15.16 16.42 -5.73
N LEU A 72 15.14 15.42 -4.84
CA LEU A 72 15.69 14.09 -5.10
C LEU A 72 15.04 13.40 -6.32
N HIS A 73 13.74 13.61 -6.52
CA HIS A 73 12.98 12.98 -7.59
C HIS A 73 12.79 13.93 -8.80
N GLY A 74 13.28 15.16 -8.75
CA GLY A 74 13.11 16.17 -9.80
C GLY A 74 11.64 16.50 -10.05
N LEU A 75 10.84 16.55 -8.98
CA LEU A 75 9.42 16.87 -9.07
C LEU A 75 9.22 18.38 -9.22
N ASP A 76 8.13 18.78 -9.86
CA ASP A 76 7.68 20.15 -9.94
C ASP A 76 7.04 20.63 -8.63
N ASP A 77 7.06 21.93 -8.36
CA ASP A 77 6.46 22.54 -7.18
C ASP A 77 4.96 22.25 -7.05
N SER A 78 4.28 21.93 -8.16
CA SER A 78 2.88 21.47 -8.17
C SER A 78 2.67 20.20 -7.35
N TYR A 79 3.70 19.37 -7.15
CA TYR A 79 3.62 18.22 -6.26
C TYR A 79 3.15 18.61 -4.86
N LEU A 80 3.64 19.71 -4.32
CA LEU A 80 3.29 20.20 -3.00
C LEU A 80 1.94 20.92 -2.97
N THR A 81 1.72 21.80 -3.94
CA THR A 81 0.53 22.66 -3.97
C THR A 81 -0.73 21.91 -4.38
N GLU A 82 -0.59 20.86 -5.19
CA GLU A 82 -1.72 20.08 -5.72
C GLU A 82 -1.91 18.72 -5.04
N TYR A 83 -1.05 18.33 -4.10
CA TYR A 83 -1.13 17.00 -3.48
C TYR A 83 -2.53 16.70 -2.93
N VAL A 84 -3.06 17.60 -2.10
CA VAL A 84 -4.36 17.43 -1.46
C VAL A 84 -5.50 17.41 -2.48
N SER A 85 -5.47 18.30 -3.48
CA SER A 85 -6.49 18.33 -4.53
C SER A 85 -6.45 17.07 -5.40
N ARG A 86 -5.27 16.54 -5.70
CA ARG A 86 -5.10 15.27 -6.42
C ARG A 86 -5.63 14.09 -5.63
N ILE A 87 -5.40 14.04 -4.30
CA ILE A 87 -5.98 12.99 -3.45
C ILE A 87 -7.51 13.03 -3.52
N TYR A 88 -8.13 14.20 -3.41
CA TYR A 88 -9.59 14.32 -3.48
C TYR A 88 -10.17 14.08 -4.89
N ALA A 89 -9.38 14.18 -5.92
CA ALA A 89 -9.80 13.90 -7.30
C ALA A 89 -9.86 12.41 -7.63
N LEU A 90 -9.26 11.53 -6.80
CA LEU A 90 -9.30 10.08 -7.04
C LEU A 90 -10.72 9.55 -6.90
N THR A 91 -11.10 8.66 -7.82
CA THR A 91 -12.39 7.97 -7.82
C THR A 91 -12.22 6.49 -7.46
N PRO A 92 -13.29 5.81 -7.01
CA PRO A 92 -13.26 4.36 -6.79
C PRO A 92 -12.77 3.56 -8.01
N GLN A 93 -13.19 3.96 -9.20
CA GLN A 93 -12.80 3.33 -10.46
C GLN A 93 -11.31 3.48 -10.75
N GLU A 94 -10.75 4.65 -10.44
CA GLU A 94 -9.32 4.89 -10.60
C GLU A 94 -8.50 4.05 -9.62
N ILE A 95 -8.96 3.88 -8.38
CA ILE A 95 -8.33 2.98 -7.39
C ILE A 95 -8.34 1.55 -7.92
N SER A 96 -9.47 1.02 -8.35
CA SER A 96 -9.56 -0.34 -8.89
C SER A 96 -8.66 -0.53 -10.11
N ARG A 97 -8.63 0.44 -11.04
CA ARG A 97 -7.75 0.42 -12.21
C ARG A 97 -6.27 0.31 -11.82
N VAL A 98 -5.83 1.14 -10.87
CA VAL A 98 -4.43 1.16 -10.40
C VAL A 98 -4.11 -0.11 -9.63
N THR A 99 -5.02 -0.59 -8.79
CA THR A 99 -4.86 -1.85 -8.05
C THR A 99 -4.68 -3.03 -9.01
N THR A 100 -5.53 -3.15 -10.02
CA THR A 100 -5.41 -4.20 -11.05
C THR A 100 -4.08 -4.14 -11.81
N LEU A 101 -3.55 -2.94 -12.04
CA LEU A 101 -2.28 -2.78 -12.77
C LEU A 101 -1.05 -3.11 -11.92
N TYR A 102 -1.05 -2.76 -10.64
CA TYR A 102 0.16 -2.80 -9.81
C TYR A 102 0.12 -3.83 -8.69
N LEU A 103 -1.05 -4.19 -8.16
CA LEU A 103 -1.18 -5.20 -7.10
C LEU A 103 -1.52 -6.55 -7.72
N ARG A 104 -0.49 -7.27 -8.13
CA ARG A 104 -0.59 -8.57 -8.80
C ARG A 104 -0.07 -9.65 -7.85
N PRO A 105 -0.96 -10.37 -7.15
CA PRO A 105 -0.55 -11.40 -6.19
C PRO A 105 0.36 -12.46 -6.80
N GLU A 106 0.16 -12.78 -8.08
CA GLU A 106 0.94 -13.73 -8.86
C GLU A 106 2.41 -13.31 -9.07
N ASP A 107 2.70 -12.01 -8.98
CA ASP A 107 4.05 -11.45 -9.16
C ASP A 107 4.69 -11.04 -7.82
N MET A 108 4.00 -11.26 -6.69
CA MET A 108 4.51 -10.87 -5.37
C MET A 108 5.52 -11.86 -4.83
N THR A 109 6.53 -11.35 -4.12
CA THR A 109 7.42 -12.15 -3.30
C THR A 109 6.90 -12.19 -1.87
N LEU A 110 6.63 -13.38 -1.36
CA LEU A 110 6.27 -13.59 0.04
C LEU A 110 7.52 -13.89 0.86
N ALA A 111 7.76 -13.11 1.91
CA ALA A 111 8.79 -13.37 2.90
C ALA A 111 8.14 -13.51 4.29
N VAL A 112 8.30 -14.65 4.91
CA VAL A 112 7.77 -14.95 6.25
C VAL A 112 8.92 -15.25 7.20
N VAL A 113 8.92 -14.60 8.36
CA VAL A 113 9.89 -14.84 9.43
C VAL A 113 9.13 -15.29 10.67
N GLY A 114 9.40 -16.50 11.15
CA GLY A 114 8.71 -17.08 12.30
C GLY A 114 9.19 -18.48 12.65
N ASP A 115 8.47 -19.16 13.55
CA ASP A 115 8.76 -20.54 13.93
C ASP A 115 8.38 -21.50 12.80
N ARG A 116 9.39 -21.96 12.05
CA ARG A 116 9.20 -22.84 10.90
C ARG A 116 8.53 -24.17 11.27
N ALA A 117 8.73 -24.67 12.49
CA ALA A 117 8.12 -25.93 12.90
C ALA A 117 6.59 -25.81 13.06
N ARG A 118 6.11 -24.60 13.36
CA ARG A 118 4.69 -24.34 13.58
C ARG A 118 3.94 -23.91 12.32
N ILE A 119 4.59 -23.13 11.44
CA ILE A 119 3.92 -22.49 10.29
C ILE A 119 4.39 -23.04 8.93
N GLY A 120 5.49 -23.83 8.90
CA GLY A 120 6.16 -24.19 7.65
C GLY A 120 5.29 -24.94 6.64
N GLU A 121 4.48 -25.91 7.11
CA GLU A 121 3.59 -26.68 6.23
C GLU A 121 2.48 -25.83 5.61
N GLU A 122 1.93 -24.90 6.39
CA GLU A 122 0.87 -24.01 5.88
C GLU A 122 1.44 -22.97 4.92
N MET A 123 2.62 -22.45 5.23
CA MET A 123 3.28 -21.46 4.35
C MET A 123 3.74 -22.06 3.03
N ALA A 124 4.08 -23.34 2.99
CA ALA A 124 4.46 -24.01 1.75
C ALA A 124 3.37 -23.92 0.67
N LYS A 125 2.11 -23.87 1.06
CA LYS A 125 0.96 -23.72 0.15
C LYS A 125 0.93 -22.38 -0.60
N TYR A 126 1.60 -21.36 -0.08
CA TYR A 126 1.68 -20.02 -0.67
C TYR A 126 3.00 -19.77 -1.41
N ILE A 127 3.99 -20.66 -1.25
CA ILE A 127 5.31 -20.54 -1.89
C ILE A 127 5.32 -21.21 -3.27
N ASP A 128 4.47 -22.22 -3.47
CA ASP A 128 4.35 -22.92 -4.74
C ASP A 128 2.93 -22.77 -5.32
N PRO A 129 2.69 -21.75 -6.17
CA PRO A 129 1.36 -21.53 -6.76
C PRO A 129 0.95 -22.55 -7.82
N GLN A 130 1.73 -23.62 -8.01
CA GLN A 130 1.44 -24.70 -8.99
C GLN A 130 0.85 -25.98 -8.36
N GLN A 131 0.40 -25.93 -7.12
CA GLN A 131 -0.37 -27.02 -6.52
C GLN A 131 -1.80 -26.62 -6.20
#